data_5f699ebbe1f6ba19081d5cdd47d014f1
#
_entry.id   5f699ebbe1f6ba19081d5cdd47d014f1
#
_cell.length_a   1.000
_cell.length_b   1.000
_cell.length_c   1.000
_cell.angle_alpha   90.00
_cell.angle_beta   90.00
_cell.angle_gamma   90.00
#
_symmetry.space_group_name_H-M   'P 1'
#
loop_
_entity.id
_entity.type
_entity.pdbx_description
1 polymer ?
#
loop_
_entity_poly.entity_id
_entity_poly.type
_entity_poly.pdbx_seq_one_letter_code
_entity_poly.pdbx_strand_id
1 'polypeptide(L)'
;MRHLSLLLLTSFFFWNCEAQPNRQLTPEQEKMSEATMDFETYNPPSSLVVPENPVKRAKFPFIDVHNHQFRMPEMDLSTLVAEMDELNMQVLVNLSGRGRGDEAHLRNAIKNVNGNYPNRFIVFTNISSDGIDEPGYSEKLAQQIEADVKMGANGLKIYKSLGLRWTDSKGNRIAIDDPRLDAAWAKCGELGIPVLIHAADPKQFWEPFDEDNERWLELKTRPGRKRSETNPAPFDQIIQEQHNIFKRHRNTTFINAHMGWMANDLAKLSKHLDENPNVYVEIGAIIAELGRQPRMANKFFEQYQDRVLFGKDAYNPEEYYTYFRVLETADEYFPYYKKYHAFWRMYGLNLPDEILKKLYYKNALKVIPNIDPSGFPD
;
A
#
# COMPACT_ATOMS: atom_id res chain seq x y z
N MET A 1 61.72 -17.15 56.09
CA MET A 1 60.44 -17.19 55.36
C MET A 1 60.75 -17.13 53.86
N ARG A 2 60.64 -18.24 53.17
CA ARG A 2 61.00 -18.39 51.73
C ARG A 2 59.74 -18.08 50.93
N HIS A 3 59.76 -17.07 50.08
CA HIS A 3 58.72 -16.81 49.10
C HIS A 3 58.94 -17.73 47.88
N LEU A 4 58.00 -18.58 47.63
CA LEU A 4 57.91 -19.45 46.43
C LEU A 4 57.08 -18.67 45.37
N SER A 5 57.76 -18.17 44.33
CA SER A 5 57.11 -17.55 43.19
C SER A 5 56.71 -18.65 42.19
N LEU A 6 55.40 -18.80 41.98
CA LEU A 6 54.82 -19.73 41.01
C LEU A 6 54.76 -19.02 39.65
N LEU A 7 55.61 -19.38 38.70
CA LEU A 7 55.51 -18.95 37.31
C LEU A 7 54.44 -19.80 36.61
N LEU A 8 53.32 -19.14 36.24
CA LEU A 8 52.34 -19.70 35.31
C LEU A 8 52.85 -19.49 33.88
N LEU A 9 53.28 -20.60 33.25
CA LEU A 9 53.48 -20.62 31.80
C LEU A 9 52.15 -20.75 31.11
N THR A 10 51.61 -19.64 30.52
CA THR A 10 50.49 -19.68 29.57
C THR A 10 51.06 -20.02 28.19
N SER A 11 50.89 -21.27 27.78
CA SER A 11 51.11 -21.69 26.39
C SER A 11 50.01 -21.14 25.48
N PHE A 12 50.35 -20.09 24.73
CA PHE A 12 49.50 -19.63 23.59
C PHE A 12 49.62 -20.68 22.47
N PHE A 13 48.57 -21.47 22.29
CA PHE A 13 48.39 -22.24 21.05
C PHE A 13 48.01 -21.21 19.92
N PHE A 14 49.00 -20.84 19.15
CA PHE A 14 48.74 -20.21 17.84
C PHE A 14 48.20 -21.32 16.93
N TRP A 15 46.89 -21.29 16.70
CA TRP A 15 46.30 -22.04 15.60
C TRP A 15 46.77 -21.37 14.31
N ASN A 16 47.82 -21.93 13.72
CA ASN A 16 48.20 -21.58 12.35
C ASN A 16 47.03 -21.95 11.42
N CYS A 17 46.30 -20.96 11.00
CA CYS A 17 45.41 -21.09 9.85
C CYS A 17 46.33 -21.21 8.63
N GLU A 18 46.80 -22.42 8.30
CA GLU A 18 47.52 -22.66 7.05
C GLU A 18 46.57 -22.25 5.92
N ALA A 19 46.97 -21.23 5.18
CA ALA A 19 46.34 -20.85 3.92
C ALA A 19 46.32 -22.11 3.05
N GLN A 20 45.15 -22.60 2.71
CA GLN A 20 45.05 -23.77 1.82
C GLN A 20 45.88 -23.48 0.56
N PRO A 21 46.72 -24.42 0.11
CA PRO A 21 47.52 -24.20 -1.09
C PRO A 21 46.57 -23.84 -2.25
N ASN A 22 46.94 -22.85 -3.06
CA ASN A 22 46.21 -22.42 -4.25
C ASN A 22 45.88 -23.66 -5.08
N ARG A 23 44.63 -24.14 -4.91
CA ARG A 23 44.16 -25.33 -5.62
C ARG A 23 43.97 -24.86 -7.07
N GLN A 24 44.84 -25.35 -7.98
CA GLN A 24 44.64 -25.06 -9.42
C GLN A 24 43.23 -25.57 -9.81
N LEU A 25 42.48 -24.70 -10.43
CA LEU A 25 41.13 -25.03 -10.94
C LEU A 25 41.31 -26.10 -12.05
N THR A 26 40.37 -27.01 -12.13
CA THR A 26 40.26 -27.84 -13.34
C THR A 26 39.77 -27.02 -14.50
N PRO A 27 40.01 -27.44 -15.78
CA PRO A 27 39.50 -26.72 -16.94
C PRO A 27 37.99 -26.47 -16.93
N GLU A 28 37.22 -27.37 -16.31
CA GLU A 28 35.78 -27.21 -16.10
C GLU A 28 35.48 -26.10 -15.09
N GLN A 29 36.22 -26.06 -13.98
CA GLN A 29 36.07 -25.02 -12.96
C GLN A 29 36.49 -23.63 -13.48
N GLU A 30 37.54 -23.56 -14.33
CA GLU A 30 37.94 -22.33 -15.01
C GLU A 30 36.79 -21.81 -15.92
N LYS A 31 36.20 -22.67 -16.74
CA LYS A 31 35.05 -22.35 -17.58
C LYS A 31 33.83 -21.90 -16.75
N MET A 32 33.59 -22.52 -15.60
CA MET A 32 32.52 -22.10 -14.69
C MET A 32 32.79 -20.71 -14.10
N SER A 33 34.05 -20.38 -13.78
CA SER A 33 34.40 -19.05 -13.22
C SER A 33 34.22 -17.90 -14.20
N GLU A 34 34.24 -18.19 -15.50
CA GLU A 34 34.05 -17.22 -16.57
C GLU A 34 32.57 -17.14 -17.05
N ALA A 35 31.71 -18.02 -16.54
CA ALA A 35 30.31 -18.06 -16.95
C ALA A 35 29.58 -16.79 -16.52
N THR A 36 28.77 -16.27 -17.41
CA THR A 36 27.87 -15.13 -17.14
C THR A 36 26.42 -15.57 -17.20
N MET A 37 25.57 -14.92 -16.41
CA MET A 37 24.12 -15.14 -16.42
C MET A 37 23.39 -13.80 -16.39
N ASP A 38 22.31 -13.71 -17.16
CA ASP A 38 21.44 -12.56 -17.10
C ASP A 38 20.70 -12.52 -15.76
N PHE A 39 20.94 -11.47 -14.96
CA PHE A 39 20.35 -11.33 -13.64
C PHE A 39 18.81 -11.24 -13.68
N GLU A 40 18.20 -10.77 -14.77
CA GLU A 40 16.74 -10.68 -14.91
C GLU A 40 16.09 -12.07 -14.97
N THR A 41 16.83 -13.07 -15.39
CA THR A 41 16.38 -14.47 -15.44
C THR A 41 16.83 -15.29 -14.24
N TYR A 42 17.78 -14.79 -13.44
CA TYR A 42 18.31 -15.48 -12.27
C TYR A 42 17.31 -15.48 -11.10
N ASN A 43 16.47 -16.50 -11.06
CA ASN A 43 15.49 -16.72 -10.00
C ASN A 43 15.40 -18.23 -9.65
N PRO A 44 16.44 -18.80 -9.09
CA PRO A 44 16.46 -20.22 -8.75
C PRO A 44 15.39 -20.55 -7.70
N PRO A 45 14.83 -21.76 -7.72
CA PRO A 45 13.97 -22.22 -6.65
C PRO A 45 14.77 -22.29 -5.34
N SER A 46 14.09 -22.05 -4.22
CA SER A 46 14.69 -22.23 -2.91
C SER A 46 15.03 -23.70 -2.66
N SER A 47 16.18 -23.95 -2.05
CA SER A 47 16.56 -25.27 -1.54
C SER A 47 16.11 -25.49 -0.09
N LEU A 48 15.49 -24.48 0.53
CA LEU A 48 14.99 -24.59 1.91
C LEU A 48 13.80 -25.55 1.96
N VAL A 49 13.79 -26.41 2.98
CA VAL A 49 12.66 -27.26 3.32
C VAL A 49 11.96 -26.64 4.52
N VAL A 50 10.94 -25.85 4.26
CA VAL A 50 10.15 -25.13 5.27
C VAL A 50 8.66 -25.47 5.11
N PRO A 51 7.85 -25.39 6.16
CA PRO A 51 6.40 -25.53 6.04
C PRO A 51 5.82 -24.51 5.06
N GLU A 52 4.83 -24.93 4.28
CA GLU A 52 4.09 -24.04 3.38
C GLU A 52 2.59 -24.11 3.69
N ASN A 53 2.00 -22.95 3.94
CA ASN A 53 0.58 -22.82 4.25
C ASN A 53 -0.07 -21.81 3.28
N PRO A 54 -0.30 -22.19 2.00
CA PRO A 54 -0.94 -21.30 1.04
C PRO A 54 -2.39 -21.02 1.47
N VAL A 55 -2.75 -19.74 1.55
CA VAL A 55 -4.07 -19.28 1.96
C VAL A 55 -4.79 -18.69 0.75
N LYS A 56 -5.90 -19.29 0.33
CA LYS A 56 -6.70 -18.81 -0.81
C LYS A 56 -7.94 -18.01 -0.38
N ARG A 57 -8.31 -18.08 0.88
CA ARG A 57 -9.48 -17.45 1.47
C ARG A 57 -9.07 -16.84 2.81
N ALA A 58 -9.42 -15.57 3.04
CA ALA A 58 -9.16 -14.88 4.30
C ALA A 58 -9.84 -15.61 5.48
N LYS A 59 -9.15 -15.69 6.60
CA LYS A 59 -9.62 -16.32 7.84
C LYS A 59 -10.90 -15.69 8.36
N PHE A 60 -11.04 -14.37 8.24
CA PHE A 60 -12.23 -13.61 8.62
C PHE A 60 -12.81 -12.91 7.42
N PRO A 61 -14.12 -12.58 7.42
CA PRO A 61 -14.70 -11.69 6.42
C PRO A 61 -13.91 -10.36 6.39
N PHE A 62 -13.71 -9.80 5.20
CA PHE A 62 -12.96 -8.56 5.09
C PHE A 62 -13.60 -7.53 4.17
N ILE A 63 -13.18 -6.28 4.35
CA ILE A 63 -13.52 -5.14 3.53
C ILE A 63 -12.26 -4.71 2.79
N ASP A 64 -12.29 -4.73 1.45
CA ASP A 64 -11.23 -4.12 0.65
C ASP A 64 -11.54 -2.63 0.46
N VAL A 65 -10.83 -1.76 1.19
CA VAL A 65 -11.08 -0.31 1.15
C VAL A 65 -10.42 0.39 -0.05
N HIS A 66 -9.59 -0.32 -0.84
CA HIS A 66 -8.88 0.27 -1.96
C HIS A 66 -9.01 -0.59 -3.21
N ASN A 67 -10.04 -0.33 -4.01
CA ASN A 67 -10.27 -1.02 -5.26
C ASN A 67 -10.77 -0.08 -6.35
N HIS A 68 -10.57 -0.45 -7.62
CA HIS A 68 -10.94 0.34 -8.79
C HIS A 68 -11.77 -0.46 -9.78
N GLN A 69 -13.08 -0.22 -9.81
CA GLN A 69 -14.03 -0.87 -10.70
C GLN A 69 -14.64 0.17 -11.66
N PHE A 70 -13.84 0.61 -12.66
CA PHE A 70 -14.25 1.64 -13.62
C PHE A 70 -15.46 1.25 -14.47
N ARG A 71 -15.73 -0.03 -14.64
CA ARG A 71 -16.89 -0.52 -15.43
C ARG A 71 -18.14 -0.77 -14.58
N MET A 72 -18.08 -0.48 -13.28
CA MET A 72 -19.17 -0.73 -12.33
C MET A 72 -20.55 -0.20 -12.76
N PRO A 73 -20.68 0.93 -13.45
CA PRO A 73 -21.99 1.40 -13.95
C PRO A 73 -22.73 0.45 -14.86
N GLU A 74 -22.01 -0.39 -15.62
CA GLU A 74 -22.57 -1.18 -16.73
C GLU A 74 -22.24 -2.68 -16.61
N MET A 75 -21.37 -3.09 -15.68
CA MET A 75 -20.94 -4.47 -15.59
C MET A 75 -21.98 -5.35 -14.89
N ASP A 76 -22.08 -6.60 -15.34
CA ASP A 76 -22.68 -7.65 -14.53
C ASP A 76 -21.78 -7.95 -13.33
N LEU A 77 -22.31 -7.74 -12.13
CA LEU A 77 -21.56 -7.89 -10.89
C LEU A 77 -21.51 -9.34 -10.39
N SER A 78 -22.22 -10.27 -11.02
CA SER A 78 -22.37 -11.66 -10.53
C SER A 78 -21.02 -12.38 -10.42
N THR A 79 -20.18 -12.28 -11.43
CA THR A 79 -18.82 -12.87 -11.41
C THR A 79 -17.96 -12.25 -10.32
N LEU A 80 -17.97 -10.92 -10.21
CA LEU A 80 -17.20 -10.21 -9.17
C LEU A 80 -17.65 -10.64 -7.76
N VAL A 81 -18.95 -10.73 -7.54
CA VAL A 81 -19.50 -11.17 -6.23
C VAL A 81 -19.14 -12.62 -5.93
N ALA A 82 -19.18 -13.52 -6.91
CA ALA A 82 -18.76 -14.91 -6.72
C ALA A 82 -17.27 -15.00 -6.32
N GLU A 83 -16.40 -14.25 -6.98
CA GLU A 83 -14.98 -14.17 -6.62
C GLU A 83 -14.77 -13.56 -5.23
N MET A 84 -15.54 -12.53 -4.87
CA MET A 84 -15.53 -11.94 -3.52
C MET A 84 -15.91 -12.99 -2.46
N ASP A 85 -16.94 -13.81 -2.74
CA ASP A 85 -17.39 -14.88 -1.84
C ASP A 85 -16.31 -15.94 -1.64
N GLU A 86 -15.61 -16.33 -2.70
CA GLU A 86 -14.49 -17.26 -2.63
C GLU A 86 -13.36 -16.73 -1.76
N LEU A 87 -13.05 -15.43 -1.85
CA LEU A 87 -12.01 -14.76 -1.07
C LEU A 87 -12.42 -14.50 0.40
N ASN A 88 -13.69 -14.60 0.76
CA ASN A 88 -14.30 -14.10 2.00
C ASN A 88 -14.37 -12.56 2.06
N MET A 89 -14.39 -11.89 0.91
CA MET A 89 -14.57 -10.44 0.83
C MET A 89 -16.04 -10.09 0.98
N GLN A 90 -16.40 -9.50 2.10
CA GLN A 90 -17.78 -9.10 2.38
C GLN A 90 -18.16 -7.81 1.68
N VAL A 91 -17.26 -6.83 1.66
CA VAL A 91 -17.49 -5.53 1.04
C VAL A 91 -16.27 -5.10 0.22
N LEU A 92 -16.54 -4.55 -0.98
CA LEU A 92 -15.56 -3.91 -1.83
C LEU A 92 -15.87 -2.41 -1.94
N VAL A 93 -14.89 -1.56 -1.63
CA VAL A 93 -14.98 -0.12 -1.81
C VAL A 93 -14.46 0.25 -3.20
N ASN A 94 -15.36 0.66 -4.09
CA ASN A 94 -14.98 1.18 -5.40
C ASN A 94 -14.60 2.65 -5.31
N LEU A 95 -13.34 2.96 -5.53
CA LEU A 95 -12.76 4.31 -5.48
C LEU A 95 -12.89 5.09 -6.81
N SER A 96 -13.60 4.55 -7.79
CA SER A 96 -13.72 5.13 -9.14
C SER A 96 -15.16 5.54 -9.47
N GLY A 97 -15.88 6.08 -8.49
CA GLY A 97 -17.32 6.37 -8.62
C GLY A 97 -17.65 7.34 -9.76
N ARG A 98 -16.91 8.44 -9.90
CA ARG A 98 -17.09 9.37 -11.02
C ARG A 98 -16.27 8.97 -12.27
N GLY A 99 -15.54 7.87 -12.24
CA GLY A 99 -14.70 7.47 -13.36
C GLY A 99 -13.68 8.57 -13.71
N ARG A 100 -13.95 9.31 -14.80
CA ARG A 100 -13.12 10.45 -15.25
C ARG A 100 -13.72 11.81 -14.91
N GLY A 101 -14.62 11.90 -13.91
CA GLY A 101 -15.26 13.14 -13.47
C GLY A 101 -16.76 13.21 -13.77
N ASP A 102 -17.35 12.17 -14.38
CA ASP A 102 -18.74 12.16 -14.80
C ASP A 102 -19.70 11.83 -13.65
N GLU A 103 -20.67 12.73 -13.38
CA GLU A 103 -21.74 12.50 -12.40
C GLU A 103 -22.65 11.34 -12.78
N ALA A 104 -22.96 11.15 -14.06
CA ALA A 104 -23.80 10.05 -14.53
C ALA A 104 -23.12 8.70 -14.27
N HIS A 105 -21.79 8.63 -14.38
CA HIS A 105 -21.03 7.45 -14.02
C HIS A 105 -21.22 7.07 -12.54
N LEU A 106 -21.11 8.03 -11.62
CA LEU A 106 -21.37 7.82 -10.19
C LEU A 106 -22.79 7.34 -9.92
N ARG A 107 -23.78 8.04 -10.49
CA ARG A 107 -25.20 7.71 -10.34
C ARG A 107 -25.49 6.29 -10.79
N ASN A 108 -24.98 5.90 -11.95
CA ASN A 108 -25.20 4.58 -12.52
C ASN A 108 -24.46 3.49 -11.74
N ALA A 109 -23.25 3.75 -11.25
CA ALA A 109 -22.51 2.83 -10.37
C ALA A 109 -23.31 2.55 -9.09
N ILE A 110 -23.75 3.60 -8.39
CA ILE A 110 -24.56 3.48 -7.17
C ILE A 110 -25.88 2.73 -7.45
N LYS A 111 -26.57 3.07 -8.55
CA LYS A 111 -27.81 2.38 -8.95
C LYS A 111 -27.57 0.89 -9.20
N ASN A 112 -26.49 0.55 -9.92
CA ASN A 112 -26.18 -0.84 -10.24
C ASN A 112 -25.91 -1.67 -8.98
N VAL A 113 -25.04 -1.18 -8.08
CA VAL A 113 -24.67 -1.92 -6.87
C VAL A 113 -25.82 -2.06 -5.90
N ASN A 114 -26.58 -0.99 -5.65
CA ASN A 114 -27.70 -1.02 -4.69
C ASN A 114 -28.90 -1.82 -5.22
N GLY A 115 -29.09 -1.83 -6.54
CA GLY A 115 -30.19 -2.58 -7.17
C GLY A 115 -29.97 -4.08 -7.25
N ASN A 116 -28.71 -4.53 -7.36
CA ASN A 116 -28.39 -5.93 -7.61
C ASN A 116 -27.75 -6.63 -6.39
N TYR A 117 -26.89 -5.92 -5.65
CA TYR A 117 -26.12 -6.50 -4.54
C TYR A 117 -26.01 -5.48 -3.38
N PRO A 118 -27.12 -5.14 -2.72
CA PRO A 118 -27.08 -4.23 -1.58
C PRO A 118 -26.13 -4.77 -0.50
N ASN A 119 -25.42 -3.87 0.16
CA ASN A 119 -24.45 -4.14 1.24
C ASN A 119 -23.15 -4.87 0.82
N ARG A 120 -22.92 -5.08 -0.51
CA ARG A 120 -21.67 -5.70 -0.99
C ARG A 120 -20.67 -4.68 -1.51
N PHE A 121 -21.11 -3.47 -1.81
CA PHE A 121 -20.26 -2.43 -2.40
C PHE A 121 -20.48 -1.08 -1.73
N ILE A 122 -19.37 -0.36 -1.60
CA ILE A 122 -19.34 1.06 -1.22
C ILE A 122 -18.73 1.82 -2.41
N VAL A 123 -19.24 3.00 -2.71
CA VAL A 123 -18.74 3.83 -3.80
C VAL A 123 -18.24 5.17 -3.28
N PHE A 124 -16.98 5.52 -3.59
CA PHE A 124 -16.41 6.83 -3.30
C PHE A 124 -16.51 7.74 -4.52
N THR A 125 -16.75 9.02 -4.28
CA THR A 125 -16.70 10.04 -5.34
C THR A 125 -15.27 10.46 -5.66
N ASN A 126 -15.11 11.23 -6.74
CA ASN A 126 -13.83 11.78 -7.20
C ASN A 126 -14.01 13.26 -7.53
N ILE A 127 -12.91 14.02 -7.52
CA ILE A 127 -12.84 15.41 -7.96
C ILE A 127 -11.86 15.55 -9.12
N SER A 128 -11.94 16.66 -9.84
CA SER A 128 -11.00 17.06 -10.90
C SER A 128 -10.45 18.46 -10.66
N SER A 129 -9.38 18.82 -11.37
CA SER A 129 -8.82 20.17 -11.38
C SER A 129 -9.48 21.09 -12.43
N ASP A 130 -10.49 20.61 -13.14
CA ASP A 130 -11.14 21.38 -14.19
C ASP A 130 -11.78 22.65 -13.61
N GLY A 131 -11.40 23.81 -14.15
CA GLY A 131 -11.88 25.09 -13.66
C GLY A 131 -11.25 25.57 -12.35
N ILE A 132 -10.13 25.04 -11.90
CA ILE A 132 -9.48 25.38 -10.61
C ILE A 132 -9.15 26.89 -10.49
N ASP A 133 -8.89 27.56 -11.61
CA ASP A 133 -8.62 29.00 -11.64
C ASP A 133 -9.89 29.86 -11.80
N GLU A 134 -11.05 29.25 -11.95
CA GLU A 134 -12.32 29.98 -12.06
C GLU A 134 -12.76 30.48 -10.68
N PRO A 135 -13.36 31.71 -10.64
CA PRO A 135 -14.01 32.19 -9.42
C PRO A 135 -15.08 31.21 -8.92
N GLY A 136 -15.07 30.93 -7.63
CA GLY A 136 -16.03 30.01 -7.00
C GLY A 136 -15.75 28.52 -7.19
N TYR A 137 -14.57 28.15 -7.68
CA TYR A 137 -14.19 26.71 -7.81
C TYR A 137 -14.28 25.96 -6.48
N SER A 138 -13.74 26.53 -5.40
CA SER A 138 -13.75 25.90 -4.08
C SER A 138 -15.18 25.61 -3.58
N GLU A 139 -16.09 26.54 -3.77
CA GLU A 139 -17.51 26.42 -3.40
C GLU A 139 -18.24 25.39 -4.26
N LYS A 140 -18.01 25.42 -5.58
CA LYS A 140 -18.56 24.42 -6.52
C LYS A 140 -18.09 23.00 -6.15
N LEU A 141 -16.82 22.86 -5.78
CA LEU A 141 -16.23 21.58 -5.37
C LEU A 141 -16.88 21.02 -4.10
N ALA A 142 -17.07 21.85 -3.09
CA ALA A 142 -17.78 21.49 -1.86
C ALA A 142 -19.24 21.09 -2.14
N GLN A 143 -19.94 21.83 -3.01
CA GLN A 143 -21.31 21.52 -3.43
C GLN A 143 -21.40 20.20 -4.20
N GLN A 144 -20.43 19.93 -5.09
CA GLN A 144 -20.33 18.65 -5.79
C GLN A 144 -20.22 17.48 -4.80
N ILE A 145 -19.30 17.56 -3.83
CA ILE A 145 -19.11 16.51 -2.83
C ILE A 145 -20.40 16.29 -2.03
N GLU A 146 -21.06 17.35 -1.60
CA GLU A 146 -22.34 17.27 -0.88
C GLU A 146 -23.44 16.59 -1.72
N ALA A 147 -23.55 16.96 -3.01
CA ALA A 147 -24.51 16.34 -3.93
C ALA A 147 -24.20 14.85 -4.16
N ASP A 148 -22.93 14.48 -4.30
CA ASP A 148 -22.51 13.09 -4.48
C ASP A 148 -22.78 12.23 -3.24
N VAL A 149 -22.59 12.77 -2.04
CA VAL A 149 -22.94 12.08 -0.78
C VAL A 149 -24.45 11.91 -0.67
N LYS A 150 -25.25 12.93 -1.00
CA LYS A 150 -26.73 12.82 -1.08
C LYS A 150 -27.19 11.78 -2.10
N MET A 151 -26.40 11.54 -3.16
CA MET A 151 -26.66 10.51 -4.16
C MET A 151 -26.31 9.10 -3.65
N GLY A 152 -25.46 8.98 -2.63
CA GLY A 152 -25.06 7.72 -2.01
C GLY A 152 -23.55 7.43 -2.02
N ALA A 153 -22.69 8.39 -2.35
CA ALA A 153 -21.26 8.25 -2.17
C ALA A 153 -20.89 8.27 -0.67
N ASN A 154 -19.97 7.40 -0.26
CA ASN A 154 -19.61 7.21 1.16
C ASN A 154 -18.19 7.68 1.49
N GLY A 155 -17.52 8.36 0.59
CA GLY A 155 -16.17 8.87 0.75
C GLY A 155 -15.69 9.59 -0.48
N LEU A 156 -14.53 10.25 -0.36
CA LEU A 156 -13.83 10.92 -1.46
C LEU A 156 -12.52 10.17 -1.77
N LYS A 157 -12.28 9.85 -3.03
CA LYS A 157 -10.97 9.36 -3.50
C LYS A 157 -10.20 10.45 -4.23
N ILE A 158 -8.99 10.63 -3.80
CA ILE A 158 -7.98 11.45 -4.49
C ILE A 158 -6.95 10.53 -5.14
N TYR A 159 -6.81 10.65 -6.46
CA TYR A 159 -5.78 9.97 -7.22
C TYR A 159 -4.45 10.73 -7.14
N LYS A 160 -3.35 9.99 -7.31
CA LYS A 160 -2.00 10.57 -7.36
C LYS A 160 -1.79 11.58 -8.50
N SER A 161 -2.77 11.77 -9.37
CA SER A 161 -2.77 12.83 -10.37
C SER A 161 -2.69 14.22 -9.72
N LEU A 162 -3.34 14.42 -8.57
CA LEU A 162 -3.07 15.57 -7.71
C LEU A 162 -1.65 15.44 -7.15
N GLY A 163 -0.88 16.50 -7.27
CA GLY A 163 0.54 16.53 -6.90
C GLY A 163 1.50 15.98 -7.96
N LEU A 164 1.05 15.08 -8.87
CA LEU A 164 1.93 14.52 -9.90
C LEU A 164 1.64 15.03 -11.32
N ARG A 165 0.38 15.35 -11.66
CA ARG A 165 -0.01 15.63 -13.05
C ARG A 165 -0.98 16.79 -13.21
N TRP A 166 -1.74 17.11 -12.18
CA TRP A 166 -2.67 18.23 -12.27
C TRP A 166 -1.94 19.55 -12.39
N THR A 167 -2.39 20.38 -13.32
CA THR A 167 -1.87 21.73 -13.55
C THR A 167 -3.00 22.74 -13.57
N ASP A 168 -2.66 23.97 -13.21
CA ASP A 168 -3.53 25.12 -13.41
C ASP A 168 -3.58 25.57 -14.89
N SER A 169 -4.35 26.58 -15.22
CA SER A 169 -4.48 27.11 -16.58
C SER A 169 -3.18 27.68 -17.17
N LYS A 170 -2.18 27.94 -16.32
CA LYS A 170 -0.85 28.43 -16.71
C LYS A 170 0.18 27.28 -16.84
N GLY A 171 -0.24 26.04 -16.59
CA GLY A 171 0.63 24.88 -16.63
C GLY A 171 1.45 24.64 -15.34
N ASN A 172 1.21 25.40 -14.27
CA ASN A 172 1.88 25.16 -12.99
C ASN A 172 1.29 23.92 -12.29
N ARG A 173 2.13 23.11 -11.67
CA ARG A 173 1.71 21.95 -10.87
C ARG A 173 0.80 22.41 -9.72
N ILE A 174 -0.31 21.72 -9.53
CA ILE A 174 -1.17 21.90 -8.37
C ILE A 174 -0.61 21.08 -7.21
N ALA A 175 -0.26 21.73 -6.12
CA ALA A 175 0.18 21.09 -4.89
C ALA A 175 -0.98 20.37 -4.18
N ILE A 176 -0.69 19.35 -3.38
CA ILE A 176 -1.71 18.64 -2.63
C ILE A 176 -2.36 19.56 -1.58
N ASP A 177 -1.59 20.46 -1.01
CA ASP A 177 -2.03 21.44 -0.01
C ASP A 177 -2.44 22.79 -0.59
N ASP A 178 -2.73 22.82 -1.90
CA ASP A 178 -3.26 24.02 -2.56
C ASP A 178 -4.54 24.52 -1.86
N PRO A 179 -4.58 25.77 -1.40
CA PRO A 179 -5.71 26.28 -0.63
C PRO A 179 -7.05 26.28 -1.40
N ARG A 180 -7.02 26.25 -2.73
CA ARG A 180 -8.24 26.11 -3.56
C ARG A 180 -8.97 24.79 -3.34
N LEU A 181 -8.28 23.77 -2.77
CA LEU A 181 -8.84 22.46 -2.44
C LEU A 181 -9.33 22.36 -0.99
N ASP A 182 -9.05 23.34 -0.12
CA ASP A 182 -9.36 23.26 1.31
C ASP A 182 -10.87 23.05 1.58
N ALA A 183 -11.74 23.64 0.76
CA ALA A 183 -13.17 23.44 0.88
C ALA A 183 -13.63 22.00 0.67
N ALA A 184 -12.92 21.23 -0.18
CA ALA A 184 -13.20 19.80 -0.37
C ALA A 184 -12.89 18.99 0.89
N TRP A 185 -11.72 19.22 1.49
CA TRP A 185 -11.32 18.54 2.72
C TRP A 185 -12.25 18.88 3.87
N ALA A 186 -12.55 20.17 4.07
CA ALA A 186 -13.46 20.64 5.11
C ALA A 186 -14.87 20.04 4.94
N LYS A 187 -15.40 20.00 3.72
CA LYS A 187 -16.71 19.43 3.41
C LYS A 187 -16.78 17.93 3.74
N CYS A 188 -15.73 17.16 3.45
CA CYS A 188 -15.69 15.75 3.84
C CYS A 188 -15.76 15.57 5.37
N GLY A 189 -15.05 16.42 6.13
CA GLY A 189 -15.13 16.42 7.60
C GLY A 189 -16.52 16.80 8.13
N GLU A 190 -17.17 17.81 7.52
CA GLU A 190 -18.54 18.22 7.86
C GLU A 190 -19.56 17.10 7.61
N LEU A 191 -19.41 16.38 6.50
CA LEU A 191 -20.28 15.26 6.11
C LEU A 191 -19.95 13.94 6.83
N GLY A 192 -18.85 13.89 7.59
CA GLY A 192 -18.40 12.67 8.28
C GLY A 192 -17.96 11.55 7.36
N ILE A 193 -17.51 11.86 6.13
CA ILE A 193 -17.01 10.90 5.16
C ILE A 193 -15.47 10.91 5.10
N PRO A 194 -14.80 9.77 4.92
CA PRO A 194 -13.35 9.72 4.81
C PRO A 194 -12.86 10.18 3.44
N VAL A 195 -11.62 10.66 3.42
CA VAL A 195 -10.85 10.95 2.20
C VAL A 195 -9.76 9.90 2.05
N LEU A 196 -9.88 8.99 1.07
CA LEU A 196 -8.78 8.08 0.71
C LEU A 196 -7.90 8.77 -0.32
N ILE A 197 -6.67 9.11 0.10
CA ILE A 197 -5.73 9.90 -0.69
C ILE A 197 -4.50 9.09 -1.09
N HIS A 198 -4.23 9.02 -2.39
CA HIS A 198 -3.01 8.48 -2.96
C HIS A 198 -2.13 9.66 -3.41
N ALA A 199 -1.07 9.93 -2.67
CA ALA A 199 -0.03 10.90 -3.03
C ALA A 199 1.26 10.17 -3.44
N ALA A 200 2.01 10.76 -4.35
CA ALA A 200 3.31 10.25 -4.82
C ALA A 200 3.27 8.82 -5.44
N ASP A 201 4.42 8.21 -5.51
CA ASP A 201 4.75 6.83 -5.90
C ASP A 201 5.89 6.35 -4.96
N PRO A 202 6.35 5.10 -5.01
CA PRO A 202 7.51 4.65 -4.25
C PRO A 202 8.72 5.59 -4.41
N LYS A 203 9.41 5.89 -3.30
CA LYS A 203 10.56 6.82 -3.29
C LYS A 203 11.63 6.44 -4.31
N GLN A 204 11.84 5.14 -4.54
CA GLN A 204 12.80 4.60 -5.52
C GLN A 204 12.53 5.08 -6.96
N PHE A 205 11.34 5.60 -7.26
CA PHE A 205 11.08 6.19 -8.58
C PHE A 205 11.77 7.54 -8.78
N TRP A 206 12.18 8.21 -7.70
CA TRP A 206 13.01 9.43 -7.72
C TRP A 206 14.52 9.15 -7.66
N GLU A 207 14.91 7.98 -7.14
CA GLU A 207 16.30 7.56 -7.01
C GLU A 207 16.95 7.25 -8.37
N PRO A 208 18.29 7.23 -8.51
CA PRO A 208 18.97 6.83 -9.74
C PRO A 208 18.46 5.49 -10.29
N PHE A 209 18.59 5.31 -11.61
CA PHE A 209 18.23 4.06 -12.27
C PHE A 209 19.51 3.23 -12.51
N ASP A 210 20.04 2.65 -11.46
CA ASP A 210 21.29 1.92 -11.39
C ASP A 210 21.16 0.63 -10.54
N GLU A 211 22.27 -0.01 -10.22
CA GLU A 211 22.35 -1.26 -9.46
C GLU A 211 21.89 -1.14 -8.00
N ASP A 212 21.84 0.07 -7.45
CA ASP A 212 21.40 0.33 -6.08
C ASP A 212 19.87 0.50 -5.97
N ASN A 213 19.17 0.61 -7.09
CA ASN A 213 17.72 0.79 -7.11
C ASN A 213 16.97 -0.54 -7.00
N GLU A 214 16.42 -0.86 -5.83
CA GLU A 214 15.70 -2.12 -5.60
C GLU A 214 14.43 -2.30 -6.47
N ARG A 215 13.95 -1.23 -7.14
CA ARG A 215 12.81 -1.28 -8.07
C ARG A 215 13.23 -1.14 -9.53
N TRP A 216 14.50 -1.46 -9.83
CA TRP A 216 15.06 -1.36 -11.17
C TRP A 216 14.23 -2.11 -12.22
N LEU A 217 13.84 -3.37 -11.96
CA LEU A 217 13.01 -4.16 -12.88
C LEU A 217 11.63 -3.54 -13.12
N GLU A 218 11.01 -2.98 -12.10
CA GLU A 218 9.75 -2.27 -12.24
C GLU A 218 9.88 -1.05 -13.14
N LEU A 219 10.92 -0.24 -12.93
CA LEU A 219 11.19 0.95 -13.73
C LEU A 219 11.59 0.59 -15.17
N LYS A 220 12.37 -0.49 -15.38
CA LYS A 220 12.69 -1.00 -16.72
C LYS A 220 11.43 -1.38 -17.50
N THR A 221 10.51 -2.11 -16.87
CA THR A 221 9.26 -2.55 -17.51
C THR A 221 8.21 -1.44 -17.61
N ARG A 222 8.33 -0.38 -16.80
CA ARG A 222 7.39 0.74 -16.70
C ARG A 222 8.14 2.08 -16.66
N PRO A 223 8.92 2.46 -17.69
CA PRO A 223 9.81 3.63 -17.63
C PRO A 223 9.07 4.95 -17.38
N GLY A 224 7.81 5.06 -17.76
CA GLY A 224 6.97 6.22 -17.47
C GLY A 224 6.68 6.46 -15.98
N ARG A 225 7.10 5.54 -15.08
CA ARG A 225 7.03 5.72 -13.62
C ARG A 225 8.22 6.48 -13.05
N LYS A 226 9.36 6.56 -13.76
CA LYS A 226 10.54 7.31 -13.31
C LYS A 226 10.20 8.78 -13.08
N ARG A 227 10.68 9.34 -11.97
CA ARG A 227 10.49 10.72 -11.55
C ARG A 227 11.84 11.40 -11.37
N SER A 228 11.84 12.72 -11.18
CA SER A 228 13.03 13.50 -10.84
C SER A 228 12.68 14.60 -9.84
N GLU A 229 13.69 15.27 -9.32
CA GLU A 229 13.52 16.40 -8.39
C GLU A 229 12.76 17.59 -8.99
N THR A 230 12.69 17.67 -10.31
CA THR A 230 12.04 18.77 -11.03
C THR A 230 10.79 18.36 -11.79
N ASN A 231 10.48 17.04 -11.84
CA ASN A 231 9.32 16.53 -12.57
C ASN A 231 8.74 15.28 -11.87
N PRO A 232 7.62 15.42 -11.16
CA PRO A 232 6.81 16.67 -11.03
C PRO A 232 7.33 17.62 -9.94
N ALA A 233 8.00 17.13 -8.91
CA ALA A 233 8.59 17.83 -7.76
C ALA A 233 9.38 16.82 -6.93
N PRO A 234 10.21 17.25 -5.95
CA PRO A 234 10.89 16.36 -5.01
C PRO A 234 9.90 15.46 -4.27
N PHE A 235 10.27 14.20 -4.05
CA PHE A 235 9.43 13.24 -3.32
C PHE A 235 8.99 13.78 -1.94
N ASP A 236 9.96 14.27 -1.15
CA ASP A 236 9.68 14.75 0.21
C ASP A 236 8.79 15.98 0.22
N GLN A 237 8.83 16.83 -0.82
CA GLN A 237 7.90 17.94 -0.97
C GLN A 237 6.47 17.46 -1.13
N ILE A 238 6.21 16.49 -2.02
CA ILE A 238 4.87 15.95 -2.27
C ILE A 238 4.31 15.30 -1.00
N ILE A 239 5.13 14.56 -0.27
CA ILE A 239 4.75 13.95 1.01
C ILE A 239 4.45 15.04 2.06
N GLN A 240 5.25 16.09 2.11
CA GLN A 240 5.02 17.21 3.04
C GLN A 240 3.70 17.95 2.73
N GLU A 241 3.39 18.19 1.45
CA GLU A 241 2.12 18.78 1.03
C GLU A 241 0.92 17.95 1.53
N GLN A 242 1.01 16.62 1.42
CA GLN A 242 -0.01 15.72 1.98
C GLN A 242 -0.11 15.84 3.51
N HIS A 243 1.02 15.88 4.22
CA HIS A 243 1.02 16.03 5.67
C HIS A 243 0.45 17.38 6.12
N ASN A 244 0.61 18.43 5.32
CA ASN A 244 0.06 19.75 5.60
C ASN A 244 -1.47 19.72 5.64
N ILE A 245 -2.14 19.02 4.72
CA ILE A 245 -3.61 18.91 4.74
C ILE A 245 -4.10 18.09 5.94
N PHE A 246 -3.38 17.04 6.35
CA PHE A 246 -3.73 16.26 7.53
C PHE A 246 -3.71 17.11 8.81
N LYS A 247 -2.72 17.98 8.93
CA LYS A 247 -2.58 18.92 10.06
C LYS A 247 -3.60 20.05 10.00
N ARG A 248 -3.94 20.54 8.82
CA ARG A 248 -4.87 21.65 8.61
C ARG A 248 -6.32 21.23 8.83
N HIS A 249 -6.68 20.03 8.40
CA HIS A 249 -8.05 19.51 8.43
C HIS A 249 -8.26 18.41 9.47
N ARG A 250 -8.07 18.73 10.75
CA ARG A 250 -8.14 17.77 11.87
C ARG A 250 -9.50 17.09 12.05
N ASN A 251 -10.58 17.71 11.58
CA ASN A 251 -11.93 17.15 11.66
C ASN A 251 -12.25 16.20 10.50
N THR A 252 -11.36 16.09 9.53
CA THR A 252 -11.50 15.19 8.38
C THR A 252 -10.71 13.92 8.61
N THR A 253 -11.35 12.78 8.44
CA THR A 253 -10.69 11.48 8.49
C THR A 253 -10.01 11.21 7.15
N PHE A 254 -8.69 10.98 7.18
CA PHE A 254 -7.93 10.61 6.00
C PHE A 254 -7.51 9.14 6.06
N ILE A 255 -7.60 8.44 4.92
CA ILE A 255 -7.01 7.12 4.70
C ILE A 255 -5.85 7.34 3.74
N ASN A 256 -4.61 7.25 4.26
CA ASN A 256 -3.40 7.45 3.49
C ASN A 256 -3.06 6.15 2.75
N ALA A 257 -3.27 6.14 1.43
CA ALA A 257 -3.08 4.97 0.60
C ALA A 257 -1.62 4.48 0.62
N HIS A 258 -1.45 3.15 0.53
CA HIS A 258 -0.13 2.51 0.45
C HIS A 258 0.77 2.85 1.65
N MET A 259 0.19 3.01 2.84
CA MET A 259 0.91 3.50 4.04
C MET A 259 1.68 4.81 3.79
N GLY A 260 1.20 5.65 2.86
CA GLY A 260 1.85 6.89 2.46
C GLY A 260 3.25 6.71 1.87
N TRP A 261 3.52 5.56 1.27
CA TRP A 261 4.83 5.13 0.78
C TRP A 261 5.94 5.13 1.85
N MET A 262 5.55 4.94 3.12
CA MET A 262 6.46 4.83 4.27
C MET A 262 6.57 3.39 4.82
N ALA A 263 6.02 2.40 4.11
CA ALA A 263 6.09 1.00 4.54
C ALA A 263 7.53 0.45 4.61
N ASN A 264 8.47 1.07 3.91
CA ASN A 264 9.92 0.79 4.00
C ASN A 264 10.60 1.43 5.22
N ASP A 265 9.93 2.35 5.92
CA ASP A 265 10.38 3.01 7.15
C ASP A 265 9.22 3.11 8.15
N LEU A 266 8.93 2.00 8.82
CA LEU A 266 7.80 1.91 9.76
C LEU A 266 8.00 2.82 11.00
N ALA A 267 9.23 3.19 11.35
CA ALA A 267 9.48 4.14 12.43
C ALA A 267 9.03 5.56 12.04
N LYS A 268 9.32 5.98 10.81
CA LYS A 268 8.84 7.26 10.25
C LYS A 268 7.31 7.27 10.16
N LEU A 269 6.71 6.15 9.71
CA LEU A 269 5.26 6.00 9.64
C LEU A 269 4.62 6.09 11.04
N SER A 270 5.20 5.43 12.04
CA SER A 270 4.74 5.48 13.43
C SER A 270 4.66 6.92 13.94
N LYS A 271 5.77 7.67 13.81
CA LYS A 271 5.81 9.09 14.18
C LYS A 271 4.74 9.91 13.45
N HIS A 272 4.55 9.64 12.16
CA HIS A 272 3.53 10.32 11.36
C HIS A 272 2.10 10.05 11.89
N LEU A 273 1.79 8.81 12.27
CA LEU A 273 0.49 8.45 12.85
C LEU A 273 0.28 9.05 14.23
N ASP A 274 1.32 9.15 15.06
CA ASP A 274 1.27 9.78 16.38
C ASP A 274 0.96 11.30 16.28
N GLU A 275 1.57 11.97 15.28
CA GLU A 275 1.35 13.39 15.02
C GLU A 275 -0.03 13.69 14.40
N ASN A 276 -0.67 12.71 13.75
CA ASN A 276 -1.90 12.89 12.97
C ASN A 276 -3.00 11.90 13.39
N PRO A 277 -3.74 12.15 14.50
CA PRO A 277 -4.76 11.23 15.01
C PRO A 277 -5.95 11.01 14.07
N ASN A 278 -6.16 11.88 13.09
CA ASN A 278 -7.19 11.80 12.07
C ASN A 278 -6.77 11.00 10.82
N VAL A 279 -5.56 10.39 10.81
CA VAL A 279 -5.04 9.63 9.68
C VAL A 279 -5.07 8.14 9.96
N TYR A 280 -5.65 7.38 9.08
CA TYR A 280 -5.55 5.92 8.95
C TYR A 280 -4.66 5.60 7.75
N VAL A 281 -4.19 4.35 7.66
CA VAL A 281 -3.40 3.87 6.51
C VAL A 281 -3.99 2.56 5.98
N GLU A 282 -3.72 2.24 4.72
CA GLU A 282 -4.10 0.94 4.18
C GLU A 282 -2.92 0.27 3.45
N ILE A 283 -2.99 -1.05 3.29
CA ILE A 283 -1.85 -1.90 2.90
C ILE A 283 -1.79 -2.22 1.41
N GLY A 284 -2.58 -1.56 0.57
CA GLY A 284 -2.59 -1.78 -0.88
C GLY A 284 -1.22 -1.59 -1.51
N ALA A 285 -0.86 -2.48 -2.39
CA ALA A 285 0.38 -2.48 -3.17
C ALA A 285 1.71 -2.43 -2.39
N ILE A 286 1.69 -2.60 -1.03
CA ILE A 286 2.90 -2.55 -0.19
C ILE A 286 3.13 -3.84 0.62
N ILE A 287 2.44 -4.91 0.28
CA ILE A 287 2.57 -6.19 1.01
C ILE A 287 3.99 -6.74 0.99
N ALA A 288 4.75 -6.43 -0.07
CA ALA A 288 6.15 -6.85 -0.18
C ALA A 288 7.06 -6.16 0.84
N GLU A 289 6.81 -4.89 1.14
CA GLU A 289 7.54 -4.16 2.18
C GLU A 289 7.29 -4.78 3.56
N LEU A 290 6.04 -5.13 3.86
CA LEU A 290 5.68 -5.76 5.13
C LEU A 290 6.26 -7.18 5.24
N GLY A 291 6.08 -8.00 4.20
CA GLY A 291 6.58 -9.39 4.19
C GLY A 291 8.11 -9.52 4.21
N ARG A 292 8.85 -8.49 3.80
CA ARG A 292 10.33 -8.46 3.86
C ARG A 292 10.89 -8.05 5.22
N GLN A 293 10.06 -7.46 6.11
CA GLN A 293 10.45 -7.02 7.44
C GLN A 293 9.48 -7.53 8.54
N PRO A 294 9.23 -8.84 8.63
CA PRO A 294 8.13 -9.40 9.42
C PRO A 294 8.18 -9.00 10.90
N ARG A 295 9.37 -8.92 11.50
CA ARG A 295 9.52 -8.58 12.92
C ARG A 295 9.14 -7.12 13.22
N MET A 296 9.51 -6.20 12.33
CA MET A 296 9.19 -4.78 12.49
C MET A 296 7.72 -4.53 12.14
N ALA A 297 7.22 -5.18 11.09
CA ALA A 297 5.82 -5.11 10.71
C ALA A 297 4.89 -5.63 11.80
N ASN A 298 5.22 -6.75 12.45
CA ASN A 298 4.44 -7.31 13.56
C ASN A 298 4.31 -6.29 14.72
N LYS A 299 5.43 -5.70 15.16
CA LYS A 299 5.42 -4.64 16.20
C LYS A 299 4.59 -3.43 15.78
N PHE A 300 4.67 -3.03 14.51
CA PHE A 300 3.89 -1.92 13.97
C PHE A 300 2.39 -2.25 14.05
N PHE A 301 1.97 -3.44 13.62
CA PHE A 301 0.57 -3.85 13.72
C PHE A 301 0.08 -3.95 15.16
N GLU A 302 0.89 -4.45 16.09
CA GLU A 302 0.54 -4.45 17.52
C GLU A 302 0.26 -3.04 18.06
N GLN A 303 1.11 -2.09 17.73
CA GLN A 303 1.02 -0.70 18.22
C GLN A 303 -0.10 0.08 17.53
N TYR A 304 -0.27 -0.07 16.22
CA TYR A 304 -1.20 0.71 15.40
C TYR A 304 -2.38 -0.10 14.87
N GLN A 305 -2.74 -1.20 15.55
CA GLN A 305 -3.81 -2.12 15.16
C GLN A 305 -5.16 -1.44 14.87
N ASP A 306 -5.44 -0.28 15.49
CA ASP A 306 -6.68 0.48 15.34
C ASP A 306 -6.60 1.55 14.22
N ARG A 307 -5.51 1.58 13.46
CA ARG A 307 -5.21 2.63 12.48
C ARG A 307 -4.91 2.09 11.08
N VAL A 308 -4.89 0.78 10.89
CA VAL A 308 -4.58 0.12 9.61
C VAL A 308 -5.81 -0.57 9.05
N LEU A 309 -6.07 -0.37 7.76
CA LEU A 309 -7.16 -0.99 7.02
C LEU A 309 -6.62 -1.94 5.94
N PHE A 310 -7.42 -2.92 5.57
CA PHE A 310 -7.11 -3.80 4.45
C PHE A 310 -7.50 -3.12 3.13
N GLY A 311 -6.56 -3.01 2.21
CA GLY A 311 -6.77 -2.57 0.84
C GLY A 311 -5.81 -3.28 -0.10
N LYS A 312 -6.17 -3.42 -1.38
CA LYS A 312 -5.31 -4.12 -2.35
C LYS A 312 -4.90 -3.26 -3.54
N ASP A 313 -5.66 -2.25 -3.93
CA ASP A 313 -5.49 -1.35 -5.08
C ASP A 313 -6.04 -1.97 -6.38
N ALA A 314 -5.30 -2.85 -7.03
CA ALA A 314 -5.71 -3.48 -8.28
C ALA A 314 -6.42 -4.82 -8.02
N TYR A 315 -7.59 -5.05 -8.61
CA TYR A 315 -8.34 -6.29 -8.45
C TYR A 315 -7.72 -7.42 -9.28
N ASN A 316 -7.28 -8.45 -8.59
CA ASN A 316 -6.87 -9.74 -9.14
C ASN A 316 -7.02 -10.79 -8.03
N PRO A 317 -7.96 -11.74 -8.11
CA PRO A 317 -8.24 -12.71 -7.04
C PRO A 317 -7.02 -13.48 -6.54
N GLU A 318 -6.16 -13.96 -7.43
CA GLU A 318 -4.99 -14.76 -7.04
C GLU A 318 -3.95 -13.96 -6.25
N GLU A 319 -3.88 -12.65 -6.46
CA GLU A 319 -2.92 -11.80 -5.76
C GLU A 319 -3.29 -11.59 -4.28
N TYR A 320 -4.58 -11.72 -3.90
CA TYR A 320 -5.02 -11.67 -2.50
C TYR A 320 -4.44 -12.82 -1.67
N TYR A 321 -4.20 -13.98 -2.28
CA TYR A 321 -3.61 -15.15 -1.59
C TYR A 321 -2.28 -14.81 -0.94
N THR A 322 -1.48 -13.97 -1.58
CA THR A 322 -0.22 -13.49 -1.01
C THR A 322 -0.42 -12.58 0.19
N TYR A 323 -1.44 -11.70 0.15
CA TYR A 323 -1.79 -10.87 1.30
C TYR A 323 -2.19 -11.73 2.49
N PHE A 324 -3.10 -12.69 2.27
CA PHE A 324 -3.52 -13.59 3.35
C PHE A 324 -2.35 -14.41 3.90
N ARG A 325 -1.52 -14.97 3.02
CA ARG A 325 -0.33 -15.74 3.44
C ARG A 325 0.62 -14.90 4.30
N VAL A 326 0.90 -13.65 3.91
CA VAL A 326 1.73 -12.74 4.70
C VAL A 326 1.09 -12.41 6.04
N LEU A 327 -0.21 -12.14 6.10
CA LEU A 327 -0.87 -11.67 7.31
C LEU A 327 -1.17 -12.80 8.30
N GLU A 328 -1.58 -13.97 7.81
CA GLU A 328 -2.18 -15.05 8.60
C GLU A 328 -1.22 -16.18 8.96
N THR A 329 -0.10 -16.35 8.24
CA THR A 329 0.81 -17.51 8.42
C THR A 329 2.15 -17.10 9.00
N ALA A 330 2.90 -18.11 9.48
CA ALA A 330 4.31 -17.98 9.84
C ALA A 330 5.25 -18.54 8.74
N ASP A 331 4.78 -18.59 7.50
CA ASP A 331 5.55 -19.12 6.39
C ASP A 331 6.84 -18.34 6.12
N GLU A 332 7.87 -19.02 5.70
CA GLU A 332 9.19 -18.43 5.50
C GLU A 332 9.62 -18.47 4.03
N TYR A 333 10.28 -17.40 3.60
CA TYR A 333 11.04 -17.33 2.36
C TYR A 333 10.26 -17.67 1.09
N PHE A 334 8.99 -17.34 1.00
CA PHE A 334 8.17 -17.58 -0.20
C PHE A 334 8.25 -16.42 -1.20
N PRO A 335 8.05 -16.65 -2.50
CA PRO A 335 8.23 -15.64 -3.54
C PRO A 335 7.14 -14.57 -3.50
N TYR A 336 7.53 -13.33 -3.83
CA TYR A 336 6.60 -12.28 -4.19
C TYR A 336 5.98 -12.56 -5.57
N TYR A 337 4.68 -12.28 -5.73
CA TYR A 337 3.95 -12.63 -6.97
C TYR A 337 4.30 -11.74 -8.17
N LYS A 338 4.75 -10.49 -7.96
CA LYS A 338 5.12 -9.55 -9.03
C LYS A 338 6.60 -9.65 -9.37
N LYS A 339 7.02 -10.69 -10.08
CA LYS A 339 8.43 -10.90 -10.48
C LYS A 339 9.02 -9.72 -11.25
N TYR A 340 8.21 -9.05 -12.09
CA TYR A 340 8.65 -7.89 -12.85
C TYR A 340 8.90 -6.63 -11.99
N HIS A 341 8.55 -6.65 -10.70
CA HIS A 341 8.95 -5.63 -9.75
C HIS A 341 10.34 -5.94 -9.17
N ALA A 342 10.52 -7.16 -8.64
CA ALA A 342 11.76 -7.64 -8.06
C ALA A 342 11.65 -9.14 -7.72
N PHE A 343 12.79 -9.81 -7.53
CA PHE A 343 12.84 -11.21 -7.09
C PHE A 343 12.81 -11.33 -5.56
N TRP A 344 11.92 -10.61 -4.90
CA TRP A 344 11.83 -10.59 -3.45
C TRP A 344 11.31 -11.91 -2.87
N ARG A 345 11.79 -12.23 -1.66
CA ARG A 345 11.26 -13.28 -0.81
C ARG A 345 10.60 -12.65 0.40
N MET A 346 9.50 -13.24 0.83
CA MET A 346 8.66 -12.73 1.90
C MET A 346 8.50 -13.75 3.01
N TYR A 347 8.02 -13.27 4.15
CA TYR A 347 7.76 -14.03 5.36
C TYR A 347 6.37 -13.69 5.89
N GLY A 348 5.72 -14.65 6.51
CA GLY A 348 4.46 -14.44 7.21
C GLY A 348 4.65 -13.65 8.51
N LEU A 349 3.64 -12.86 8.84
CA LEU A 349 3.58 -12.05 10.07
C LEU A 349 2.92 -12.84 11.22
N ASN A 350 2.12 -13.84 10.90
CA ASN A 350 1.34 -14.61 11.88
C ASN A 350 0.60 -13.69 12.87
N LEU A 351 -0.16 -12.74 12.34
CA LEU A 351 -0.86 -11.77 13.17
C LEU A 351 -1.91 -12.45 14.04
N PRO A 352 -2.04 -12.05 15.32
CA PRO A 352 -3.12 -12.52 16.20
C PRO A 352 -4.51 -12.22 15.61
N ASP A 353 -5.48 -13.10 15.89
CA ASP A 353 -6.84 -12.99 15.37
C ASP A 353 -7.50 -11.63 15.66
N GLU A 354 -7.28 -11.06 16.84
CA GLU A 354 -7.82 -9.75 17.18
C GLU A 354 -7.25 -8.62 16.34
N ILE A 355 -5.98 -8.71 15.94
CA ILE A 355 -5.35 -7.74 15.02
C ILE A 355 -5.87 -7.98 13.60
N LEU A 356 -5.98 -9.24 13.16
CA LEU A 356 -6.56 -9.58 11.86
C LEU A 356 -7.99 -9.06 11.71
N LYS A 357 -8.86 -9.24 12.70
CA LYS A 357 -10.23 -8.72 12.69
C LYS A 357 -10.25 -7.19 12.56
N LYS A 358 -9.38 -6.48 13.27
CA LYS A 358 -9.27 -5.02 13.17
C LYS A 358 -8.86 -4.59 11.78
N LEU A 359 -7.80 -5.20 11.23
CA LEU A 359 -7.28 -4.94 9.89
C LEU A 359 -8.32 -5.26 8.81
N TYR A 360 -8.98 -6.41 8.90
CA TYR A 360 -9.87 -6.90 7.87
C TYR A 360 -11.21 -6.15 7.82
N TYR A 361 -11.81 -5.80 8.96
CA TYR A 361 -13.11 -5.16 8.92
C TYR A 361 -13.41 -4.15 10.05
N LYS A 362 -12.98 -4.35 11.31
CA LYS A 362 -13.43 -3.49 12.43
C LYS A 362 -13.02 -2.03 12.22
N ASN A 363 -11.80 -1.77 11.71
CA ASN A 363 -11.36 -0.41 11.45
C ASN A 363 -12.13 0.23 10.28
N ALA A 364 -12.39 -0.53 9.21
CA ALA A 364 -13.17 -0.02 8.08
C ALA A 364 -14.62 0.30 8.48
N LEU A 365 -15.28 -0.55 9.27
CA LEU A 365 -16.62 -0.29 9.83
C LEU A 365 -16.66 0.99 10.68
N LYS A 366 -15.58 1.32 11.37
CA LYS A 366 -15.48 2.54 12.18
C LYS A 366 -15.30 3.80 11.32
N VAL A 367 -14.58 3.68 10.19
CA VAL A 367 -14.11 4.83 9.43
C VAL A 367 -15.00 5.15 8.23
N ILE A 368 -15.60 4.15 7.61
CA ILE A 368 -16.43 4.31 6.42
C ILE A 368 -17.89 4.19 6.78
N PRO A 369 -18.71 5.22 6.59
CA PRO A 369 -20.13 5.19 6.94
C PRO A 369 -20.92 4.22 6.05
N ASN A 370 -22.08 3.80 6.54
CA ASN A 370 -23.10 3.02 5.84
C ASN A 370 -22.66 1.60 5.38
N ILE A 371 -21.59 1.07 5.92
CA ILE A 371 -21.32 -0.36 5.77
C ILE A 371 -22.21 -1.13 6.75
N ASP A 372 -22.95 -2.12 6.22
CA ASP A 372 -23.77 -3.01 7.04
C ASP A 372 -22.87 -3.94 7.89
N PRO A 373 -22.90 -3.85 9.23
CA PRO A 373 -22.06 -4.67 10.08
C PRO A 373 -22.53 -6.12 10.21
N SER A 374 -23.76 -6.46 9.77
CA SER A 374 -24.37 -7.78 9.98
C SER A 374 -23.63 -8.93 9.31
N GLY A 375 -22.81 -8.63 8.28
CA GLY A 375 -21.98 -9.60 7.58
C GLY A 375 -20.66 -9.96 8.29
N PHE A 376 -20.39 -9.39 9.48
CA PHE A 376 -19.12 -9.56 10.19
C PHE A 376 -19.34 -10.14 11.60
N PRO A 377 -18.42 -11.02 12.06
CA PRO A 377 -18.50 -11.54 13.43
C PRO A 377 -18.16 -10.45 14.48
N ASP A 378 -18.62 -10.63 15.69
CA ASP A 378 -18.37 -9.75 16.84
C ASP A 378 -16.87 -9.64 17.22
#